data_70b43770ee3143690ea3ca74c4148677
#
_entry.id   70b43770ee3143690ea3ca74c4148677
#
_cell.length_a   1.000
_cell.length_b   1.000
_cell.length_c   1.000
_cell.angle_alpha   90.00
_cell.angle_beta   90.00
_cell.angle_gamma   90.00
#
_symmetry.space_group_name_H-M   'P 1'
#
loop_
_entity.id
_entity.type
_entity.pdbx_description
1 polymer ?
#
loop_
_entity_poly.entity_id
_entity_poly.type
_entity_poly.pdbx_seq_one_letter_code
_entity_poly.pdbx_strand_id
1 'polypeptide(L)'
;MFFVCKIDRSIYAAVSRDIQTDDVVITDERIAHIKERHPNDYERFMMYIPQIIEAPDYIIASNKPHTAVLLKEIEADGEKFKVILRLKVAQDPAHYHHSVISFWHIGEATWAKTLRNKVILYSRT
;
A
#
# COMPACT_ATOMS: atom_id res chain seq x y z
N MET A 1 14.73 -10.03 -0.14
CA MET A 1 13.77 -9.23 -0.92
C MET A 1 12.87 -10.17 -1.70
N PHE A 2 11.56 -9.95 -1.59
CA PHE A 2 10.57 -10.80 -2.22
C PHE A 2 9.70 -9.99 -3.16
N PHE A 3 9.44 -10.54 -4.35
CA PHE A 3 8.47 -9.96 -5.28
C PHE A 3 7.06 -10.17 -4.73
N VAL A 4 6.24 -9.09 -4.77
CA VAL A 4 4.86 -9.13 -4.26
C VAL A 4 3.86 -9.19 -5.41
N CYS A 5 3.89 -8.18 -6.29
CA CYS A 5 2.93 -8.05 -7.39
C CYS A 5 3.36 -6.93 -8.32
N LYS A 6 2.53 -6.67 -9.34
CA LYS A 6 2.70 -5.51 -10.22
C LYS A 6 1.58 -4.51 -9.94
N ILE A 7 1.91 -3.22 -10.02
CA ILE A 7 0.90 -2.16 -9.91
C ILE A 7 0.20 -1.93 -11.25
N ASP A 8 -0.98 -1.33 -11.17
CA ASP A 8 -1.64 -0.74 -12.34
C ASP A 8 -1.26 0.75 -12.37
N ARG A 9 -0.43 1.14 -13.33
CA ARG A 9 0.08 2.52 -13.42
C ARG A 9 -1.03 3.54 -13.58
N SER A 10 -2.13 3.19 -14.20
CA SER A 10 -3.24 4.12 -14.38
C SER A 10 -3.86 4.54 -13.05
N ILE A 11 -3.85 3.65 -12.07
CA ILE A 11 -4.32 3.93 -10.70
C ILE A 11 -3.30 4.80 -9.97
N TYR A 12 -2.03 4.41 -10.03
CA TYR A 12 -0.97 5.06 -9.24
C TYR A 12 -0.47 6.37 -9.84
N ALA A 13 -0.89 6.71 -11.05
CA ALA A 13 -0.64 8.04 -11.64
C ALA A 13 -1.19 9.17 -10.76
N ALA A 14 -2.19 8.88 -9.91
CA ALA A 14 -2.73 9.85 -8.95
C ALA A 14 -1.68 10.25 -7.89
N VAL A 15 -0.67 9.42 -7.66
CA VAL A 15 0.38 9.67 -6.66
C VAL A 15 1.64 10.24 -7.31
N SER A 16 2.07 9.67 -8.44
CA SER A 16 3.29 10.08 -9.12
C SER A 16 3.17 9.83 -10.61
N ARG A 17 3.69 10.78 -11.43
CA ARG A 17 3.60 10.69 -12.89
C ARG A 17 4.79 9.98 -13.52
N ASP A 18 5.93 9.90 -12.85
CA ASP A 18 7.16 9.35 -13.41
C ASP A 18 7.49 7.95 -12.91
N ILE A 19 6.46 7.11 -12.80
CA ILE A 19 6.61 5.72 -12.36
C ILE A 19 7.51 4.96 -13.33
N GLN A 20 8.55 4.31 -12.80
CA GLN A 20 9.62 3.70 -13.59
C GLN A 20 9.52 2.19 -13.75
N THR A 21 8.69 1.52 -12.95
CA THR A 21 8.53 0.07 -12.98
C THR A 21 7.12 -0.28 -12.53
N ASP A 22 6.69 -1.50 -12.79
CA ASP A 22 5.44 -2.04 -12.23
C ASP A 22 5.69 -2.90 -11.00
N ASP A 23 6.92 -3.35 -10.79
CA ASP A 23 7.24 -4.37 -9.78
C ASP A 23 7.23 -3.81 -8.37
N VAL A 24 6.54 -4.53 -7.48
CA VAL A 24 6.48 -4.24 -6.05
C VAL A 24 7.19 -5.35 -5.30
N VAL A 25 8.05 -4.95 -4.36
CA VAL A 25 8.79 -5.89 -3.51
C VAL A 25 8.55 -5.58 -2.04
N ILE A 26 8.89 -6.54 -1.20
CA ILE A 26 8.97 -6.35 0.25
C ILE A 26 10.30 -6.94 0.73
N THR A 27 10.99 -6.23 1.62
CA THR A 27 12.27 -6.68 2.14
C THR A 27 12.08 -7.44 3.44
N ASP A 28 13.07 -8.28 3.79
CA ASP A 28 13.08 -8.98 5.08
C ASP A 28 12.99 -8.00 6.25
N GLU A 29 13.70 -6.88 6.14
CA GLU A 29 13.68 -5.82 7.16
C GLU A 29 12.28 -5.29 7.36
N ARG A 30 11.54 -5.03 6.28
CA ARG A 30 10.16 -4.51 6.38
C ARG A 30 9.20 -5.56 6.92
N ILE A 31 9.36 -6.81 6.55
CA ILE A 31 8.57 -7.90 7.11
C ILE A 31 8.76 -7.96 8.63
N ALA A 32 10.01 -7.92 9.10
CA ALA A 32 10.33 -7.92 10.52
C ALA A 32 9.71 -6.71 11.23
N HIS A 33 9.77 -5.53 10.62
CA HIS A 33 9.18 -4.31 11.15
C HIS A 33 7.66 -4.42 11.30
N ILE A 34 6.99 -4.96 10.28
CA ILE A 34 5.53 -5.17 10.31
C ILE A 34 5.16 -6.13 11.43
N LYS A 35 5.89 -7.23 11.57
CA LYS A 35 5.64 -8.22 12.62
C LYS A 35 5.82 -7.64 14.02
N GLU A 36 6.79 -6.75 14.18
CA GLU A 36 7.04 -6.08 15.47
C GLU A 36 5.95 -5.07 15.81
N ARG A 37 5.57 -4.23 14.84
CA ARG A 37 4.62 -3.13 15.05
C ARG A 37 3.17 -3.60 15.07
N HIS A 38 2.85 -4.64 14.32
CA HIS A 38 1.49 -5.14 14.15
C HIS A 38 1.50 -6.67 14.32
N PRO A 39 1.68 -7.15 15.57
CA PRO A 39 1.78 -8.59 15.83
C PRO A 39 0.60 -9.37 15.25
N ASN A 40 0.89 -10.47 14.61
CA ASN A 40 -0.04 -11.40 13.97
C ASN A 40 -0.67 -10.89 12.66
N ASP A 41 -0.62 -9.60 12.34
CA ASP A 41 -1.26 -9.09 11.12
C ASP A 41 -0.57 -9.63 9.87
N TYR A 42 0.76 -9.66 9.85
CA TYR A 42 1.47 -10.15 8.67
C TYR A 42 1.14 -11.63 8.40
N GLU A 43 1.23 -12.48 9.42
CA GLU A 43 0.97 -13.92 9.25
C GLU A 43 -0.47 -14.21 8.87
N ARG A 44 -1.42 -13.45 9.43
CA ARG A 44 -2.85 -13.69 9.17
C ARG A 44 -3.29 -13.18 7.82
N PHE A 45 -2.74 -12.06 7.36
CA PHE A 45 -3.32 -11.29 6.26
C PHE A 45 -2.37 -11.03 5.10
N MET A 46 -1.13 -11.52 5.14
CA MET A 46 -0.15 -11.26 4.07
C MET A 46 -0.65 -11.70 2.68
N MET A 47 -1.53 -12.68 2.64
CA MET A 47 -2.11 -13.16 1.39
C MET A 47 -2.94 -12.11 0.67
N TYR A 48 -3.40 -11.07 1.38
CA TYR A 48 -4.20 -10.00 0.78
C TYR A 48 -3.35 -8.85 0.24
N ILE A 49 -2.06 -8.76 0.58
CA ILE A 49 -1.22 -7.63 0.16
C ILE A 49 -1.21 -7.44 -1.35
N PRO A 50 -1.01 -8.47 -2.19
CA PRO A 50 -1.07 -8.30 -3.64
C PRO A 50 -2.40 -7.72 -4.12
N GLN A 51 -3.50 -8.26 -3.66
CA GLN A 51 -4.85 -7.80 -4.03
C GLN A 51 -5.06 -6.33 -3.66
N ILE A 52 -4.60 -5.91 -2.48
CA ILE A 52 -4.75 -4.53 -2.02
C ILE A 52 -3.98 -3.58 -2.93
N ILE A 53 -2.76 -3.94 -3.31
CA ILE A 53 -1.90 -3.11 -4.14
C ILE A 53 -2.40 -3.07 -5.59
N GLU A 54 -2.86 -4.20 -6.12
CA GLU A 54 -3.34 -4.28 -7.50
C GLU A 54 -4.65 -3.50 -7.71
N ALA A 55 -5.53 -3.51 -6.71
CA ALA A 55 -6.86 -2.90 -6.82
C ALA A 55 -7.31 -2.27 -5.51
N PRO A 56 -6.66 -1.17 -5.08
CA PRO A 56 -7.07 -0.49 -3.84
C PRO A 56 -8.46 0.11 -3.97
N ASP A 57 -9.20 0.21 -2.88
CA ASP A 57 -10.46 0.94 -2.85
C ASP A 57 -10.22 2.44 -2.85
N TYR A 58 -9.20 2.88 -2.10
CA TYR A 58 -8.80 4.28 -2.02
C TYR A 58 -7.29 4.41 -1.95
N ILE A 59 -6.77 5.50 -2.54
CA ILE A 59 -5.41 5.96 -2.27
C ILE A 59 -5.53 7.31 -1.56
N ILE A 60 -4.89 7.42 -0.41
CA ILE A 60 -4.92 8.60 0.45
C ILE A 60 -3.59 9.33 0.33
N ALA A 61 -3.63 10.66 0.33
CA ALA A 61 -2.42 11.47 0.30
C ALA A 61 -1.56 11.22 1.55
N SER A 62 -0.26 11.14 1.32
CA SER A 62 0.75 11.05 2.38
C SER A 62 1.54 12.35 2.43
N ASN A 63 2.07 12.70 3.61
CA ASN A 63 3.00 13.82 3.74
C ASN A 63 4.43 13.45 3.32
N LYS A 64 4.68 12.20 2.95
CA LYS A 64 5.95 11.73 2.41
C LYS A 64 5.87 11.68 0.88
N PRO A 65 6.90 12.17 0.16
CA PRO A 65 6.86 12.17 -1.30
C PRO A 65 6.81 10.76 -1.88
N HIS A 66 6.12 10.62 -3.01
CA HIS A 66 6.00 9.37 -3.78
C HIS A 66 5.54 8.18 -2.95
N THR A 67 4.74 8.45 -1.92
CA THR A 67 4.24 7.42 -1.00
C THR A 67 2.73 7.35 -1.12
N ALA A 68 2.22 6.15 -1.37
CA ALA A 68 0.79 5.88 -1.45
C ALA A 68 0.33 5.25 -0.14
N VAL A 69 -0.77 5.74 0.40
CA VAL A 69 -1.46 5.13 1.53
C VAL A 69 -2.71 4.46 0.96
N LEU A 70 -2.73 3.13 0.97
CA LEU A 70 -3.78 2.35 0.34
C LEU A 70 -4.78 1.87 1.38
N LEU A 71 -6.07 1.98 1.06
CA LEU A 71 -7.16 1.43 1.87
C LEU A 71 -7.91 0.40 1.04
N LYS A 72 -8.20 -0.74 1.63
CA LYS A 72 -8.95 -1.82 0.98
C LYS A 72 -9.79 -2.58 1.98
N GLU A 73 -11.04 -2.82 1.62
CA GLU A 73 -11.90 -3.78 2.32
C GLU A 73 -11.92 -5.09 1.52
N ILE A 74 -11.61 -6.19 2.18
CA ILE A 74 -11.68 -7.53 1.58
C ILE A 74 -13.10 -8.03 1.75
N GLU A 75 -13.84 -8.07 0.67
CA GLU A 75 -15.28 -8.39 0.70
C GLU A 75 -15.59 -9.77 1.30
N ALA A 76 -14.70 -10.73 1.08
CA ALA A 76 -14.92 -12.11 1.53
C ALA A 76 -15.12 -12.23 3.04
N ASP A 77 -14.45 -11.38 3.84
CA ASP A 77 -14.51 -11.46 5.29
C ASP A 77 -14.79 -10.12 5.98
N GLY A 78 -14.97 -9.05 5.21
CA GLY A 78 -15.24 -7.72 5.74
C GLY A 78 -14.06 -7.03 6.40
N GLU A 79 -12.87 -7.61 6.32
CA GLU A 79 -11.66 -7.06 6.93
C GLU A 79 -11.13 -5.85 6.16
N LYS A 80 -10.67 -4.84 6.88
CA LYS A 80 -10.17 -3.59 6.30
C LYS A 80 -8.69 -3.43 6.59
N PHE A 81 -7.95 -2.95 5.59
CA PHE A 81 -6.49 -2.87 5.65
C PHE A 81 -5.97 -1.54 5.19
N LYS A 82 -4.79 -1.20 5.73
CA LYS A 82 -4.00 -0.06 5.31
C LYS A 82 -2.61 -0.55 4.91
N VAL A 83 -2.17 -0.15 3.73
CA VAL A 83 -0.83 -0.47 3.21
C VAL A 83 -0.13 0.83 2.88
N ILE A 84 1.12 0.96 3.31
CA ILE A 84 1.99 2.08 2.93
C ILE A 84 2.93 1.57 1.84
N LEU A 85 2.89 2.19 0.67
CA LEU A 85 3.68 1.80 -0.50
C LEU A 85 4.52 2.99 -0.98
N ARG A 86 5.85 2.82 -1.03
CA ARG A 86 6.78 3.81 -1.59
C ARG A 86 7.00 3.49 -3.07
N LEU A 87 6.68 4.43 -3.94
CA LEU A 87 6.84 4.26 -5.38
C LEU A 87 8.27 4.61 -5.81
N LYS A 88 8.81 3.83 -6.75
CA LYS A 88 10.09 4.11 -7.39
C LYS A 88 9.86 5.12 -8.50
N VAL A 89 10.59 6.23 -8.48
CA VAL A 89 10.51 7.30 -9.46
C VAL A 89 11.87 7.55 -10.11
N ALA A 90 11.90 8.45 -11.12
CA ALA A 90 13.08 8.64 -11.97
C ALA A 90 14.35 9.03 -11.19
N GLN A 91 14.23 9.85 -10.13
CA GLN A 91 15.38 10.28 -9.33
C GLN A 91 15.90 9.24 -8.37
N ASP A 92 15.19 8.13 -8.17
CA ASP A 92 15.67 7.04 -7.33
C ASP A 92 16.74 6.24 -8.08
N PRO A 93 17.66 5.57 -7.34
CA PRO A 93 18.64 4.68 -7.98
C PRO A 93 17.97 3.62 -8.87
N ALA A 94 18.62 3.26 -9.97
CA ALA A 94 18.04 2.38 -10.99
C ALA A 94 17.63 1.00 -10.46
N HIS A 95 18.29 0.52 -9.40
CA HIS A 95 18.00 -0.80 -8.82
C HIS A 95 16.83 -0.79 -7.83
N TYR A 96 16.24 0.36 -7.52
CA TYR A 96 15.11 0.44 -6.62
C TYR A 96 13.84 -0.10 -7.28
N HIS A 97 12.93 -0.59 -6.46
CA HIS A 97 11.59 -1.04 -6.84
C HIS A 97 10.57 -0.32 -5.97
N HIS A 98 9.30 -0.41 -6.33
CA HIS A 98 8.25 -0.05 -5.39
C HIS A 98 8.36 -0.97 -4.19
N SER A 99 8.19 -0.43 -2.99
CA SER A 99 8.46 -1.16 -1.77
C SER A 99 7.31 -1.04 -0.79
N VAL A 100 6.84 -2.17 -0.27
CA VAL A 100 5.89 -2.17 0.84
C VAL A 100 6.63 -1.71 2.08
N ILE A 101 6.17 -0.59 2.66
CA ILE A 101 6.77 -0.02 3.86
C ILE A 101 6.14 -0.60 5.11
N SER A 102 4.80 -0.69 5.11
CA SER A 102 4.06 -1.23 6.24
C SER A 102 2.68 -1.71 5.80
N PHE A 103 2.06 -2.52 6.64
CA PHE A 103 0.76 -3.11 6.38
C PHE A 103 0.11 -3.50 7.71
N TRP A 104 -1.16 -3.16 7.88
CA TRP A 104 -1.89 -3.61 9.07
C TRP A 104 -3.41 -3.54 8.86
N HIS A 105 -4.10 -4.30 9.71
CA HIS A 105 -5.54 -4.33 9.80
C HIS A 105 -6.05 -3.11 10.57
N ILE A 106 -7.14 -2.51 10.10
CA ILE A 106 -7.78 -1.37 10.78
C ILE A 106 -9.25 -1.66 11.01
N GLY A 107 -9.81 -0.99 12.01
CA GLY A 107 -11.23 -1.11 12.32
C GLY A 107 -12.09 -0.12 11.56
N GLU A 108 -13.40 -0.29 11.69
CA GLU A 108 -14.41 0.55 11.03
C GLU A 108 -14.26 2.02 11.38
N ALA A 109 -14.01 2.34 12.65
CA ALA A 109 -13.90 3.74 13.09
C ALA A 109 -12.68 4.43 12.47
N THR A 110 -11.54 3.74 12.42
CA THR A 110 -10.31 4.26 11.79
C THR A 110 -10.51 4.45 10.28
N TRP A 111 -11.16 3.50 9.63
CA TRP A 111 -11.51 3.58 8.20
C TRP A 111 -12.34 4.84 7.92
N ALA A 112 -13.44 5.01 8.65
CA ALA A 112 -14.33 6.14 8.45
C ALA A 112 -13.64 7.48 8.74
N LYS A 113 -12.85 7.55 9.81
CA LYS A 113 -12.10 8.74 10.18
C LYS A 113 -11.07 9.11 9.11
N THR A 114 -10.36 8.13 8.57
CA THR A 114 -9.37 8.36 7.52
C THR A 114 -10.03 8.96 6.28
N LEU A 115 -11.14 8.38 5.83
CA LEU A 115 -11.84 8.88 4.64
C LEU A 115 -12.40 10.27 4.86
N ARG A 116 -12.79 10.61 6.08
CA ARG A 116 -13.37 11.91 6.41
C ARG A 116 -12.32 13.01 6.52
N ASN A 117 -11.13 12.69 7.03
CA ASN A 117 -10.13 13.69 7.43
C ASN A 117 -8.92 13.80 6.49
N LYS A 118 -8.73 12.87 5.55
CA LYS A 118 -7.58 12.85 4.65
C LYS A 118 -7.98 13.15 3.22
N VAL A 119 -7.01 13.61 2.43
CA VAL A 119 -7.22 13.87 1.00
C VAL A 119 -7.24 12.55 0.24
N ILE A 120 -8.30 12.28 -0.49
CA ILE A 120 -8.44 11.09 -1.32
C ILE A 120 -7.89 11.41 -2.70
N LEU A 121 -6.83 10.72 -3.13
CA LEU A 121 -6.22 10.88 -4.45
C LEU A 121 -6.86 10.00 -5.50
N TYR A 122 -7.38 8.85 -5.09
CA TYR A 122 -8.01 7.87 -5.96
C TYR A 122 -9.12 7.15 -5.20
N SER A 123 -10.23 6.91 -5.91
CA SER A 123 -11.34 6.11 -5.42
C SER A 123 -11.74 5.14 -6.53
N ARG A 124 -11.94 3.88 -6.19
CA ARG A 124 -12.35 2.86 -7.15
C ARG A 124 -13.73 3.13 -7.75
N THR A 125 -14.57 3.83 -6.99
CA THR A 125 -15.94 4.16 -7.45
C THR A 125 -16.17 5.65 -7.55
#